data_24cb1f3fd26edaca063445f3bfa8c0d7
#
_entry.id   24cb1f3fd26edaca063445f3bfa8c0d7
#
_cell.length_a   1.000
_cell.length_b   1.000
_cell.length_c   1.000
_cell.angle_alpha   90.00
_cell.angle_beta   90.00
_cell.angle_gamma   90.00
#
_symmetry.space_group_name_H-M   'P 1'
#
loop_
_entity.id
_entity.type
_entity.pdbx_description
1 polymer ?
#
loop_
_entity_poly.entity_id
_entity_poly.type
_entity_poly.pdbx_seq_one_letter_code
_entity_poly.pdbx_strand_id
1 'polypeptide(L)'
;MKKLFLLLLFACTLVGLPHTLSAQTETRPYWETSPEFASEDKDLVLNVLDSLALIKLPHRIYGELELLAVEKDLLSLKTSSSGQWSLRLLPLPNGTPLLALIRTVNTPIGDSALQFYTPSWEEVKDSNAVFTAPQASDFIPTSMSATDRARLEQLLYPLYLVYKWAPQGRLEVSVSTPTLLSDATREADRKLIEAIPHKKYQWKGGHFVLLNQ
;
A
#
# COMPACT_ATOMS: atom_id res chain seq x y z
N MET A 1 -51.97 30.92 -48.65
CA MET A 1 -50.50 31.06 -48.74
C MET A 1 -49.97 31.16 -47.34
N LYS A 2 -49.58 30.04 -46.71
CA LYS A 2 -48.95 30.00 -45.37
C LYS A 2 -47.58 29.36 -45.54
N LYS A 3 -46.53 30.15 -45.37
CA LYS A 3 -45.14 29.70 -45.42
C LYS A 3 -44.83 29.00 -44.13
N LEU A 4 -44.55 27.69 -44.20
CA LEU A 4 -44.07 26.87 -43.11
C LEU A 4 -42.56 27.08 -42.94
N PHE A 5 -42.17 27.70 -41.84
CA PHE A 5 -40.76 27.91 -41.47
C PHE A 5 -40.27 26.64 -40.72
N LEU A 6 -39.46 25.84 -41.38
CA LEU A 6 -38.86 24.65 -40.81
C LEU A 6 -37.60 25.06 -40.06
N LEU A 7 -37.67 25.09 -38.72
CA LEU A 7 -36.54 25.36 -37.87
C LEU A 7 -35.73 24.05 -37.65
N LEU A 8 -34.61 23.96 -38.35
CA LEU A 8 -33.68 22.85 -38.16
C LEU A 8 -32.91 23.10 -36.85
N LEU A 9 -33.27 22.38 -35.79
CA LEU A 9 -32.50 22.31 -34.55
C LEU A 9 -31.25 21.45 -34.79
N PHE A 10 -30.10 22.09 -34.92
CA PHE A 10 -28.80 21.43 -34.93
C PHE A 10 -28.47 21.02 -33.48
N ALA A 11 -28.84 19.82 -33.12
CA ALA A 11 -28.38 19.23 -31.85
C ALA A 11 -26.89 18.89 -31.98
N CYS A 12 -26.01 19.79 -31.52
CA CYS A 12 -24.62 19.46 -31.28
C CYS A 12 -24.56 18.41 -30.18
N THR A 13 -24.55 17.16 -30.56
CA THR A 13 -24.09 16.08 -29.66
C THR A 13 -22.62 16.32 -29.39
N LEU A 14 -22.31 16.92 -28.23
CA LEU A 14 -20.98 16.83 -27.64
C LEU A 14 -20.73 15.35 -27.36
N VAL A 15 -20.11 14.69 -28.35
CA VAL A 15 -19.45 13.41 -28.10
C VAL A 15 -18.32 13.74 -27.16
N GLY A 16 -18.56 13.47 -25.87
CA GLY A 16 -17.52 13.50 -24.86
C GLY A 16 -16.41 12.57 -25.33
N LEU A 17 -15.32 13.15 -25.83
CA LEU A 17 -14.08 12.40 -26.02
C LEU A 17 -13.79 11.71 -24.68
N PRO A 18 -13.53 10.41 -24.69
CA PRO A 18 -13.01 9.77 -23.49
C PRO A 18 -11.73 10.54 -23.17
N HIS A 19 -11.75 11.28 -22.05
CA HIS A 19 -10.51 11.77 -21.49
C HIS A 19 -9.70 10.50 -21.22
N THR A 20 -8.75 10.21 -22.07
CA THR A 20 -7.67 9.29 -21.78
C THR A 20 -6.99 9.89 -20.53
N LEU A 21 -7.42 9.46 -19.37
CA LEU A 21 -6.69 9.61 -18.14
C LEU A 21 -5.37 8.86 -18.36
N SER A 22 -4.42 9.51 -19.02
CA SER A 22 -3.02 9.20 -18.83
C SER A 22 -2.82 9.42 -17.34
N ALA A 23 -2.86 8.33 -16.56
CA ALA A 23 -2.58 8.37 -15.14
C ALA A 23 -1.10 8.70 -15.00
N GLN A 24 -0.75 9.98 -15.15
CA GLN A 24 0.55 10.48 -14.76
C GLN A 24 0.59 10.36 -13.24
N THR A 25 1.07 9.20 -12.80
CA THR A 25 1.34 9.02 -11.38
C THR A 25 2.48 9.93 -10.99
N GLU A 26 2.30 10.68 -9.92
CA GLU A 26 3.35 11.53 -9.34
C GLU A 26 4.53 10.69 -8.81
N THR A 27 4.35 9.36 -8.68
CA THR A 27 5.40 8.43 -8.26
C THR A 27 6.44 8.14 -9.35
N ARG A 28 6.13 8.41 -10.62
CA ARG A 28 6.98 8.08 -11.78
C ARG A 28 8.44 8.56 -11.64
N PRO A 29 8.74 9.84 -11.33
CA PRO A 29 10.13 10.30 -11.21
C PRO A 29 10.92 9.56 -10.13
N TYR A 30 10.24 9.18 -9.06
CA TYR A 30 10.87 8.44 -7.94
C TYR A 30 11.07 6.98 -8.29
N TRP A 31 10.19 6.37 -9.09
CA TRP A 31 10.42 5.06 -9.65
C TRP A 31 11.66 5.04 -10.55
N GLU A 32 11.77 5.98 -11.48
CA GLU A 32 12.90 6.10 -12.41
C GLU A 32 14.25 6.22 -11.69
N THR A 33 14.30 6.93 -10.57
CA THR A 33 15.50 7.16 -9.78
C THR A 33 15.69 6.17 -8.62
N SER A 34 14.77 5.21 -8.44
CA SER A 34 14.87 4.23 -7.35
C SER A 34 16.19 3.45 -7.41
N PRO A 35 16.93 3.33 -6.29
CA PRO A 35 18.16 2.53 -6.25
C PRO A 35 17.88 1.02 -6.13
N GLU A 36 16.63 0.60 -5.98
CA GLU A 36 16.27 -0.78 -5.65
C GLU A 36 16.12 -1.71 -6.84
N PHE A 37 15.91 -1.13 -8.04
CA PHE A 37 15.65 -1.90 -9.24
C PHE A 37 16.70 -1.64 -10.31
N ALA A 38 17.02 -2.67 -11.10
CA ALA A 38 17.84 -2.54 -12.29
C ALA A 38 17.14 -1.68 -13.34
N SER A 39 17.90 -1.08 -14.25
CA SER A 39 17.35 -0.19 -15.30
C SER A 39 16.32 -0.91 -16.17
N GLU A 40 16.59 -2.19 -16.52
CA GLU A 40 15.68 -2.99 -17.34
C GLU A 40 14.32 -3.21 -16.68
N ASP A 41 14.28 -3.41 -15.36
CA ASP A 41 13.03 -3.56 -14.61
C ASP A 41 12.25 -2.25 -14.52
N LYS A 42 12.97 -1.12 -14.39
CA LYS A 42 12.37 0.22 -14.40
C LYS A 42 11.72 0.51 -15.73
N ASP A 43 12.40 0.23 -16.84
CA ASP A 43 11.90 0.43 -18.19
C ASP A 43 10.65 -0.42 -18.48
N LEU A 44 10.63 -1.67 -17.99
CA LEU A 44 9.46 -2.53 -18.11
C LEU A 44 8.23 -1.92 -17.42
N VAL A 45 8.37 -1.44 -16.18
CA VAL A 45 7.27 -0.80 -15.45
C VAL A 45 6.83 0.51 -16.11
N LEU A 46 7.77 1.32 -16.61
CA LEU A 46 7.47 2.56 -17.32
C LEU A 46 6.66 2.31 -18.59
N ASN A 47 7.05 1.30 -19.37
CA ASN A 47 6.32 0.90 -20.58
C ASN A 47 4.87 0.49 -20.26
N VAL A 48 4.65 -0.18 -19.13
CA VAL A 48 3.30 -0.55 -18.66
C VAL A 48 2.52 0.69 -18.21
N LEU A 49 3.14 1.58 -17.45
CA LEU A 49 2.53 2.84 -17.03
C LEU A 49 2.13 3.70 -18.24
N ASP A 50 2.94 3.72 -19.29
CA ASP A 50 2.67 4.46 -20.51
C ASP A 50 1.56 3.82 -21.37
N SER A 51 1.45 2.49 -21.34
CA SER A 51 0.42 1.76 -22.10
C SER A 51 -0.92 1.63 -21.37
N LEU A 52 -0.99 2.00 -20.10
CA LEU A 52 -2.14 1.79 -19.20
C LEU A 52 -2.62 0.33 -19.15
N ALA A 53 -1.78 -0.61 -19.50
CA ALA A 53 -2.09 -2.02 -19.49
C ALA A 53 -1.60 -2.65 -18.17
N LEU A 54 -2.51 -3.30 -17.43
CA LEU A 54 -2.14 -4.18 -16.35
C LEU A 54 -1.54 -5.46 -16.96
N ILE A 55 -0.24 -5.48 -17.18
CA ILE A 55 0.46 -6.58 -17.81
C ILE A 55 1.36 -7.24 -16.78
N LYS A 56 1.35 -8.56 -16.76
CA LYS A 56 2.40 -9.34 -16.11
C LYS A 56 3.66 -9.26 -16.96
N LEU A 57 4.72 -8.78 -16.37
CA LEU A 57 6.01 -8.63 -17.02
C LEU A 57 6.92 -9.77 -16.58
N PRO A 58 7.56 -10.49 -17.52
CA PRO A 58 8.54 -11.50 -17.15
C PRO A 58 9.74 -10.85 -16.48
N HIS A 59 9.99 -11.20 -15.23
CA HIS A 59 11.18 -10.79 -14.51
C HIS A 59 12.24 -11.88 -14.62
N ARG A 60 13.44 -11.54 -15.06
CA ARG A 60 14.49 -12.53 -15.40
C ARG A 60 15.05 -13.30 -14.20
N ILE A 61 15.01 -12.71 -12.99
CA ILE A 61 15.67 -13.26 -11.80
C ILE A 61 14.66 -13.79 -10.78
N TYR A 62 13.52 -13.10 -10.58
CA TYR A 62 12.59 -13.38 -9.47
C TYR A 62 11.20 -13.84 -9.91
N GLY A 63 10.99 -14.13 -11.18
CA GLY A 63 9.70 -14.53 -11.72
C GLY A 63 8.97 -13.40 -12.44
N GLU A 64 7.69 -13.21 -12.17
CA GLU A 64 6.88 -12.20 -12.86
C GLU A 64 6.81 -10.92 -12.00
N LEU A 65 7.13 -9.79 -12.61
CA LEU A 65 6.79 -8.47 -12.09
C LEU A 65 5.33 -8.18 -12.46
N GLU A 66 4.51 -7.77 -11.52
CA GLU A 66 3.09 -7.48 -11.74
C GLU A 66 2.73 -6.12 -11.13
N LEU A 67 2.09 -5.27 -11.92
CA LEU A 67 1.57 -4.00 -11.43
C LEU A 67 0.27 -4.26 -10.66
N LEU A 68 0.27 -3.97 -9.36
CA LEU A 68 -0.87 -4.22 -8.47
C LEU A 68 -1.78 -3.00 -8.33
N ALA A 69 -1.19 -1.82 -8.24
CA ALA A 69 -1.95 -0.57 -8.13
C ALA A 69 -1.14 0.61 -8.68
N VAL A 70 -1.85 1.51 -9.36
CA VAL A 70 -1.36 2.83 -9.76
C VAL A 70 -2.42 3.85 -9.39
N GLU A 71 -2.07 4.75 -8.47
CA GLU A 71 -2.87 5.92 -8.14
C GLU A 71 -2.02 7.17 -8.37
N LYS A 72 -2.58 8.33 -8.19
CA LYS A 72 -1.85 9.59 -8.35
C LYS A 72 -0.56 9.60 -7.51
N ASP A 73 -0.63 9.12 -6.27
CA ASP A 73 0.44 9.14 -5.27
C ASP A 73 0.92 7.75 -4.84
N LEU A 74 0.47 6.68 -5.51
CA LEU A 74 0.78 5.30 -5.17
C LEU A 74 1.20 4.49 -6.39
N LEU A 75 2.31 3.76 -6.25
CA LEU A 75 2.73 2.69 -7.15
C LEU A 75 2.97 1.43 -6.33
N SER A 76 2.30 0.33 -6.70
CA SER A 76 2.44 -0.95 -6.01
C SER A 76 2.70 -2.08 -7.00
N LEU A 77 3.71 -2.88 -6.71
CA LEU A 77 4.23 -3.95 -7.55
C LEU A 77 4.33 -5.25 -6.76
N LYS A 78 3.98 -6.36 -7.40
CA LYS A 78 4.44 -7.68 -7.00
C LYS A 78 5.80 -7.89 -7.64
N THR A 79 6.82 -8.18 -6.84
CA THR A 79 8.21 -8.29 -7.29
C THR A 79 8.70 -9.73 -7.40
N SER A 80 7.93 -10.67 -6.83
CA SER A 80 8.17 -12.11 -6.92
C SER A 80 6.91 -12.88 -6.53
N SER A 81 6.95 -14.22 -6.52
CA SER A 81 5.84 -15.03 -6.03
C SER A 81 5.40 -14.70 -4.59
N SER A 82 6.31 -14.20 -3.75
CA SER A 82 6.07 -13.85 -2.35
C SER A 82 6.37 -12.41 -2.00
N GLY A 83 7.03 -11.64 -2.88
CA GLY A 83 7.47 -10.28 -2.63
C GLY A 83 6.51 -9.23 -3.19
N GLN A 84 6.32 -8.15 -2.44
CA GLN A 84 5.58 -6.96 -2.87
C GLN A 84 6.33 -5.71 -2.47
N TRP A 85 6.29 -4.71 -3.34
CA TRP A 85 6.87 -3.39 -3.17
C TRP A 85 5.78 -2.33 -3.40
N SER A 86 5.70 -1.33 -2.52
CA SER A 86 4.63 -0.34 -2.60
C SER A 86 5.11 1.02 -2.13
N LEU A 87 5.23 1.97 -3.05
CA LEU A 87 5.67 3.33 -2.80
C LEU A 87 4.47 4.28 -2.76
N ARG A 88 4.35 5.05 -1.69
CA ARG A 88 3.39 6.16 -1.60
C ARG A 88 4.09 7.49 -1.32
N LEU A 89 3.63 8.55 -1.97
CA LEU A 89 4.06 9.90 -1.72
C LEU A 89 3.19 10.51 -0.62
N LEU A 90 3.82 10.93 0.47
CA LEU A 90 3.15 11.56 1.60
C LEU A 90 3.46 13.06 1.61
N PRO A 91 2.47 13.95 1.50
CA PRO A 91 2.72 15.38 1.45
C PRO A 91 3.22 15.91 2.79
N LEU A 92 4.36 16.62 2.78
CA LEU A 92 4.84 17.38 3.93
C LEU A 92 4.28 18.81 3.91
N PRO A 93 4.25 19.50 5.06
CA PRO A 93 3.75 20.87 5.15
C PRO A 93 4.48 21.89 4.26
N ASN A 94 5.73 21.60 3.90
CA ASN A 94 6.55 22.43 3.01
C ASN A 94 6.30 22.17 1.51
N GLY A 95 5.35 21.26 1.18
CA GLY A 95 5.02 20.88 -0.19
C GLY A 95 5.94 19.83 -0.81
N THR A 96 7.03 19.43 -0.13
CA THR A 96 7.90 18.34 -0.59
C THR A 96 7.26 16.99 -0.23
N PRO A 97 7.24 15.97 -1.10
CA PRO A 97 6.76 14.66 -0.71
C PRO A 97 7.80 13.91 0.14
N LEU A 98 7.32 13.15 1.12
CA LEU A 98 8.07 12.10 1.76
C LEU A 98 7.77 10.79 1.02
N LEU A 99 8.79 10.02 0.67
CA LEU A 99 8.63 8.72 0.06
C LEU A 99 8.43 7.69 1.15
N ALA A 100 7.27 7.03 1.18
CA ALA A 100 6.96 5.97 2.13
C ALA A 100 6.90 4.63 1.39
N LEU A 101 7.84 3.76 1.70
CA LEU A 101 8.04 2.49 1.02
C LEU A 101 7.70 1.32 1.93
N ILE A 102 6.74 0.51 1.50
CA ILE A 102 6.43 -0.79 2.11
C ILE A 102 7.04 -1.89 1.26
N ARG A 103 7.84 -2.74 1.89
CA ARG A 103 8.28 -4.03 1.34
C ARG A 103 7.63 -5.14 2.15
N THR A 104 6.96 -6.05 1.46
CA THR A 104 6.26 -7.17 2.11
C THR A 104 6.76 -8.48 1.54
N VAL A 105 7.01 -9.45 2.42
CA VAL A 105 7.14 -10.86 2.11
C VAL A 105 5.89 -11.57 2.60
N ASN A 106 5.21 -12.31 1.73
CA ASN A 106 3.89 -12.90 2.02
C ASN A 106 3.94 -14.39 2.40
N THR A 107 5.10 -15.04 2.30
CA THR A 107 5.25 -16.50 2.47
C THR A 107 6.46 -16.84 3.31
N PRO A 108 6.37 -17.78 4.28
CA PRO A 108 5.19 -18.57 4.68
C PRO A 108 4.18 -17.77 5.52
N ILE A 109 4.62 -16.65 6.13
CA ILE A 109 3.80 -15.67 6.86
C ILE A 109 4.09 -14.30 6.32
N GLY A 110 3.10 -13.41 6.41
CA GLY A 110 3.29 -12.02 6.00
C GLY A 110 4.21 -11.28 6.98
N ASP A 111 5.18 -10.55 6.42
CA ASP A 111 6.00 -9.59 7.15
C ASP A 111 6.30 -8.39 6.27
N SER A 112 6.30 -7.20 6.84
CA SER A 112 6.51 -5.96 6.09
C SER A 112 7.49 -5.05 6.81
N ALA A 113 8.36 -4.42 6.03
CA ALA A 113 9.15 -3.25 6.44
C ALA A 113 8.52 -1.98 5.86
N LEU A 114 8.37 -0.95 6.68
CA LEU A 114 7.99 0.39 6.28
C LEU A 114 9.17 1.33 6.51
N GLN A 115 9.63 1.96 5.45
CA GLN A 115 10.76 2.88 5.47
C GLN A 115 10.40 4.21 4.81
N PHE A 116 11.07 5.26 5.23
CA PHE A 116 10.81 6.62 4.73
C PHE A 116 12.07 7.19 4.12
N TYR A 117 11.92 7.86 2.97
CA TYR A 117 13.01 8.46 2.24
C TYR A 117 12.68 9.89 1.81
N THR A 118 13.72 10.69 1.64
CA THR A 118 13.63 11.96 0.93
C THR A 118 13.38 11.73 -0.56
N PRO A 119 13.02 12.78 -1.34
CA PRO A 119 12.91 12.66 -2.80
C PRO A 119 14.18 12.20 -3.52
N SER A 120 15.34 12.32 -2.90
CA SER A 120 16.63 11.82 -3.39
C SER A 120 16.98 10.41 -2.92
N TRP A 121 16.04 9.67 -2.33
CA TRP A 121 16.21 8.34 -1.77
C TRP A 121 17.20 8.24 -0.59
N GLU A 122 17.41 9.32 0.12
CA GLU A 122 18.12 9.29 1.39
C GLU A 122 17.17 8.84 2.50
N GLU A 123 17.55 7.84 3.26
CA GLU A 123 16.71 7.31 4.34
C GLU A 123 16.56 8.34 5.47
N VAL A 124 15.32 8.49 5.95
CA VAL A 124 15.00 9.36 7.08
C VAL A 124 15.50 8.73 8.37
N LYS A 125 16.48 9.37 9.01
CA LYS A 125 17.17 8.83 10.20
C LYS A 125 16.25 8.68 11.41
N ASP A 126 15.33 9.62 11.62
CA ASP A 126 14.36 9.58 12.70
C ASP A 126 12.98 9.15 12.17
N SER A 127 12.91 7.90 11.72
CA SER A 127 11.66 7.31 11.23
C SER A 127 10.58 7.19 12.32
N ASN A 128 10.96 7.13 13.61
CA ASN A 128 10.03 7.10 14.72
C ASN A 128 9.23 8.40 14.88
N ALA A 129 9.78 9.52 14.50
CA ALA A 129 9.04 10.79 14.45
C ALA A 129 7.95 10.77 13.37
N VAL A 130 8.10 9.94 12.32
CA VAL A 130 7.13 9.77 11.23
C VAL A 130 6.08 8.72 11.59
N PHE A 131 6.55 7.57 12.07
CA PHE A 131 5.70 6.44 12.43
C PHE A 131 6.37 5.55 13.46
N THR A 132 5.72 5.35 14.59
CA THR A 132 6.13 4.35 15.57
C THR A 132 5.36 3.05 15.30
N ALA A 133 6.08 1.99 14.98
CA ALA A 133 5.48 0.68 14.73
C ALA A 133 4.79 0.15 16.00
N PRO A 134 3.54 -0.34 15.90
CA PRO A 134 2.84 -0.86 17.06
C PRO A 134 3.51 -2.14 17.60
N GLN A 135 3.43 -2.32 18.93
CA GLN A 135 3.91 -3.49 19.63
C GLN A 135 2.77 -4.50 19.83
N ALA A 136 3.08 -5.73 20.23
CA ALA A 136 2.07 -6.76 20.49
C ALA A 136 0.99 -6.29 21.48
N SER A 137 1.39 -5.59 22.55
CA SER A 137 0.47 -5.02 23.54
C SER A 137 -0.56 -4.05 22.96
N ASP A 138 -0.21 -3.37 21.87
CA ASP A 138 -1.11 -2.40 21.22
C ASP A 138 -2.29 -3.05 20.51
N PHE A 139 -2.18 -4.34 20.21
CA PHE A 139 -3.22 -5.12 19.55
C PHE A 139 -4.14 -5.86 20.52
N ILE A 140 -3.81 -5.84 21.82
CA ILE A 140 -4.56 -6.57 22.83
C ILE A 140 -5.60 -5.65 23.47
N PRO A 141 -6.90 -5.96 23.35
CA PRO A 141 -7.96 -5.15 23.94
C PRO A 141 -7.79 -5.01 25.47
N THR A 142 -7.96 -3.79 25.98
CA THR A 142 -7.87 -3.53 27.42
C THR A 142 -8.97 -4.23 28.23
N SER A 143 -10.11 -4.52 27.59
CA SER A 143 -11.25 -5.24 28.17
C SER A 143 -11.07 -6.75 28.27
N MET A 144 -9.97 -7.29 27.69
CA MET A 144 -9.69 -8.72 27.71
C MET A 144 -9.31 -9.21 29.12
N SER A 145 -9.72 -10.45 29.49
CA SER A 145 -9.33 -11.07 30.74
C SER A 145 -7.80 -11.20 30.87
N ALA A 146 -7.27 -11.20 32.08
CA ALA A 146 -5.82 -11.36 32.31
C ALA A 146 -5.28 -12.68 31.70
N THR A 147 -6.08 -13.76 31.79
CA THR A 147 -5.71 -15.08 31.28
C THR A 147 -5.63 -15.06 29.75
N ASP A 148 -6.64 -14.51 29.07
CA ASP A 148 -6.68 -14.43 27.61
C ASP A 148 -5.60 -13.48 27.08
N ARG A 149 -5.35 -12.37 27.78
CA ARG A 149 -4.25 -11.44 27.47
C ARG A 149 -2.89 -12.16 27.48
N ALA A 150 -2.56 -12.82 28.58
CA ALA A 150 -1.29 -13.56 28.70
C ALA A 150 -1.19 -14.66 27.63
N ARG A 151 -2.32 -15.29 27.30
CA ARG A 151 -2.38 -16.28 26.23
C ARG A 151 -2.12 -15.65 24.86
N LEU A 152 -2.79 -14.54 24.55
CA LEU A 152 -2.62 -13.85 23.26
C LEU A 152 -1.20 -13.31 23.07
N GLU A 153 -0.57 -12.75 24.13
CA GLU A 153 0.82 -12.32 24.09
C GLU A 153 1.77 -13.46 23.68
N GLN A 154 1.56 -14.68 24.20
CA GLN A 154 2.33 -15.85 23.82
C GLN A 154 2.08 -16.26 22.36
N LEU A 155 0.83 -16.20 21.90
CA LEU A 155 0.43 -16.60 20.54
C LEU A 155 0.97 -15.64 19.48
N LEU A 156 1.17 -14.38 19.84
CA LEU A 156 1.73 -13.36 18.95
C LEU A 156 3.26 -13.36 18.89
N TYR A 157 3.95 -14.24 19.59
CA TYR A 157 5.41 -14.29 19.56
C TYR A 157 5.93 -15.41 18.63
N PRO A 158 6.86 -15.07 17.71
CA PRO A 158 7.29 -13.74 17.30
C PRO A 158 6.19 -12.98 16.55
N LEU A 159 6.14 -11.66 16.77
CA LEU A 159 5.21 -10.76 16.09
C LEU A 159 5.81 -10.31 14.76
N TYR A 160 5.04 -10.45 13.70
CA TYR A 160 5.27 -9.81 12.41
C TYR A 160 4.14 -8.85 12.10
N LEU A 161 4.43 -7.80 11.34
CA LEU A 161 3.45 -6.78 10.97
C LEU A 161 3.30 -6.74 9.46
N VAL A 162 2.05 -6.72 9.00
CA VAL A 162 1.73 -6.51 7.59
C VAL A 162 1.15 -5.13 7.41
N TYR A 163 1.86 -4.29 6.63
CA TYR A 163 1.44 -2.94 6.29
C TYR A 163 0.75 -2.92 4.93
N LYS A 164 -0.34 -2.17 4.83
CA LYS A 164 -1.05 -1.97 3.55
C LYS A 164 -1.50 -0.53 3.41
N TRP A 165 -1.35 0.01 2.21
CA TRP A 165 -1.96 1.27 1.87
C TRP A 165 -3.47 1.10 1.69
N ALA A 166 -4.24 1.97 2.33
CA ALA A 166 -5.67 2.08 2.16
C ALA A 166 -6.01 3.42 1.48
N PRO A 167 -7.24 3.58 0.96
CA PRO A 167 -7.67 4.82 0.33
C PRO A 167 -7.44 6.06 1.20
N GLN A 168 -7.25 7.21 0.57
CA GLN A 168 -7.03 8.51 1.23
C GLN A 168 -5.73 8.60 2.04
N GLY A 169 -4.66 7.91 1.62
CA GLY A 169 -3.36 7.95 2.29
C GLY A 169 -3.34 7.32 3.68
N ARG A 170 -4.28 6.43 3.97
CA ARG A 170 -4.28 5.67 5.23
C ARG A 170 -3.31 4.50 5.16
N LEU A 171 -2.74 4.17 6.31
CA LEU A 171 -1.93 2.98 6.54
C LEU A 171 -2.72 2.02 7.43
N GLU A 172 -2.93 0.79 6.96
CA GLU A 172 -3.49 -0.29 7.76
C GLU A 172 -2.36 -1.23 8.21
N VAL A 173 -2.43 -1.64 9.48
CA VAL A 173 -1.46 -2.54 10.09
C VAL A 173 -2.20 -3.71 10.69
N SER A 174 -1.85 -4.90 10.25
CA SER A 174 -2.35 -6.17 10.78
C SER A 174 -1.22 -7.00 11.35
N VAL A 175 -1.56 -7.88 12.29
CA VAL A 175 -0.60 -8.82 12.87
C VAL A 175 -0.49 -10.07 12.01
N SER A 176 0.69 -10.66 12.01
CA SER A 176 0.97 -12.00 11.49
C SER A 176 1.82 -12.77 12.49
N THR A 177 1.69 -14.10 12.52
CA THR A 177 2.42 -14.94 13.48
C THR A 177 2.60 -16.35 12.93
N PRO A 178 3.75 -17.01 13.16
CA PRO A 178 3.98 -18.41 12.82
C PRO A 178 2.98 -19.38 13.46
N THR A 179 2.36 -18.99 14.56
CA THR A 179 1.35 -19.79 15.26
C THR A 179 0.22 -20.22 14.32
N LEU A 180 -0.15 -19.39 13.33
CA LEU A 180 -1.20 -19.70 12.37
C LEU A 180 -0.81 -20.80 11.35
N LEU A 181 0.48 -21.10 11.21
CA LEU A 181 0.99 -22.13 10.31
C LEU A 181 0.96 -23.54 10.91
N SER A 182 0.80 -23.65 12.22
CA SER A 182 0.80 -24.93 12.92
C SER A 182 -0.56 -25.61 12.84
N ASP A 183 -0.61 -26.82 12.32
CA ASP A 183 -1.82 -27.68 12.36
C ASP A 183 -2.23 -28.04 13.80
N ALA A 184 -1.27 -28.00 14.74
CA ALA A 184 -1.52 -28.24 16.16
C ALA A 184 -2.14 -27.01 16.88
N THR A 185 -2.28 -25.87 16.19
CA THR A 185 -2.89 -24.67 16.78
C THR A 185 -4.37 -24.93 17.08
N ARG A 186 -4.72 -24.81 18.38
CA ARG A 186 -6.11 -25.01 18.80
C ARG A 186 -7.04 -23.98 18.14
N GLU A 187 -8.23 -24.41 17.80
CA GLU A 187 -9.24 -23.55 17.16
C GLU A 187 -9.55 -22.29 17.99
N ALA A 188 -9.57 -22.41 19.34
CA ALA A 188 -9.76 -21.28 20.23
C ALA A 188 -8.62 -20.23 20.11
N ASP A 189 -7.36 -20.69 20.00
CA ASP A 189 -6.20 -19.83 19.85
C ASP A 189 -6.22 -19.13 18.47
N ARG A 190 -6.60 -19.85 17.42
CA ARG A 190 -6.76 -19.29 16.07
C ARG A 190 -7.80 -18.18 16.05
N LYS A 191 -8.95 -18.40 16.66
CA LYS A 191 -10.01 -17.39 16.80
C LYS A 191 -9.56 -16.16 17.59
N LEU A 192 -8.73 -16.33 18.64
CA LEU A 192 -8.17 -15.19 19.36
C LEU A 192 -7.29 -14.31 18.46
N ILE A 193 -6.45 -14.92 17.62
CA ILE A 193 -5.58 -14.18 16.71
C ILE A 193 -6.39 -13.49 15.60
N GLU A 194 -7.35 -14.21 15.01
CA GLU A 194 -8.20 -13.70 13.92
C GLU A 194 -9.14 -12.56 14.36
N ALA A 195 -9.47 -12.52 15.66
CA ALA A 195 -10.28 -11.45 16.23
C ALA A 195 -9.53 -10.13 16.47
N ILE A 196 -8.20 -10.09 16.27
CA ILE A 196 -7.40 -8.89 16.46
C ILE A 196 -7.77 -7.83 15.41
N PRO A 197 -8.21 -6.64 15.81
CA PRO A 197 -8.56 -5.59 14.87
C PRO A 197 -7.32 -5.03 14.19
N HIS A 198 -7.44 -4.72 12.91
CA HIS A 198 -6.39 -3.99 12.20
C HIS A 198 -6.29 -2.57 12.74
N LYS A 199 -5.09 -2.07 12.98
CA LYS A 199 -4.86 -0.68 13.32
C LYS A 199 -4.85 0.17 12.06
N LYS A 200 -5.50 1.33 12.14
CA LYS A 200 -5.61 2.27 11.02
C LYS A 200 -4.98 3.59 11.41
N TYR A 201 -4.13 4.10 10.55
CA TYR A 201 -3.43 5.35 10.74
C TYR A 201 -3.76 6.30 9.60
N GLN A 202 -3.86 7.58 9.92
CA GLN A 202 -4.03 8.67 8.95
C GLN A 202 -2.79 9.54 8.94
N TRP A 203 -2.32 9.88 7.73
CA TRP A 203 -1.26 10.87 7.56
C TRP A 203 -1.74 12.27 7.92
N LYS A 204 -1.04 12.95 8.84
CA LYS A 204 -1.34 14.33 9.26
C LYS A 204 -0.05 15.08 9.61
N GLY A 205 0.19 16.19 8.91
CA GLY A 205 1.25 17.13 9.29
C GLY A 205 2.67 16.56 9.37
N GLY A 206 2.98 15.53 8.61
CA GLY A 206 4.32 14.93 8.57
C GLY A 206 4.49 13.65 9.41
N HIS A 207 3.41 13.12 10.00
CA HIS A 207 3.45 11.86 10.76
C HIS A 207 2.13 11.10 10.66
N PHE A 208 2.15 9.82 11.03
CA PHE A 208 0.95 8.99 11.12
C PHE A 208 0.29 9.10 12.49
N VAL A 209 -1.02 9.31 12.49
CA VAL A 209 -1.86 9.37 13.70
C VAL A 209 -2.80 8.17 13.71
N LEU A 210 -2.81 7.42 14.81
CA LEU A 210 -3.73 6.31 15.00
C LEU A 210 -5.18 6.83 14.97
N LEU A 211 -6.01 6.19 14.16
CA LEU A 211 -7.45 6.44 14.16
C LEU A 211 -8.09 5.64 15.29
N ASN A 212 -8.88 6.29 16.13
CA ASN A 212 -9.71 5.59 17.13
C ASN A 212 -10.69 4.69 16.38
N GLN A 213 -10.72 3.44 16.78
CA GLN A 213 -11.69 2.45 16.29
C GLN A 213 -12.98 2.57 17.06
#